data_760381687cf21d79b0fb83ab29249c4a
#
_entry.id   760381687cf21d79b0fb83ab29249c4a
#
_cell.length_a   1.000
_cell.length_b   1.000
_cell.length_c   1.000
_cell.angle_alpha   90.00
_cell.angle_beta   90.00
_cell.angle_gamma   90.00
#
_symmetry.space_group_name_H-M   'P 1'
#
loop_
_entity.id
_entity.type
_entity.pdbx_description
1 polymer ?
#
loop_
_entity_poly.entity_id
_entity_poly.type
_entity_poly.pdbx_seq_one_letter_code
_entity_poly.pdbx_strand_id
1 'polypeptide(L)'
;MKGIILAGGSGTRLYPLTLAMSKQLLPVYDKPMIYYPLSTLMLAGIRDILIISTPHDLPNFKRLLGDGGDYGIRLSYKEQPSPDGLAQAFIIGEDFLAGDRAAMVLGDNIFYGNGFVSLLKKAAAKEDRATIFGYYVEDPKRFGVVEFDENGKVISIEEKPQNPKSNYAATGLYFYDNKVCEYAKSLAPSKRGELEITDLNRIYLEEGRLDVELLGRGYAWLDTGTVDSLYDAGQFVSIIEKRQGIKIAALEEIAYNSGWISRERLESAVKKYGGSTYGAHLKNVLEKKIHY
;
A
#
# COMPACT_ATOMS: atom_id res chain seq x y z
N MET A 1 12.03 -5.68 9.43
CA MET A 1 11.39 -4.78 8.43
C MET A 1 10.14 -4.17 9.04
N LYS A 2 9.93 -2.88 8.84
CA LYS A 2 8.76 -2.15 9.30
C LYS A 2 8.00 -1.57 8.09
N GLY A 3 6.70 -1.31 8.27
CA GLY A 3 5.83 -0.81 7.21
C GLY A 3 5.51 0.66 7.37
N ILE A 4 5.34 1.39 6.26
CA ILE A 4 4.79 2.74 6.22
C ILE A 4 3.59 2.75 5.29
N ILE A 5 2.47 3.31 5.74
CA ILE A 5 1.35 3.66 4.87
C ILE A 5 1.33 5.18 4.77
N LEU A 6 1.55 5.70 3.57
CA LEU A 6 1.44 7.13 3.32
C LEU A 6 0.01 7.47 2.90
N ALA A 7 -0.74 8.01 3.84
CA ALA A 7 -2.16 8.35 3.71
C ALA A 7 -2.38 9.88 3.81
N GLY A 8 -1.43 10.64 3.27
CA GLY A 8 -1.49 12.10 3.18
C GLY A 8 -2.11 12.61 1.88
N GLY A 9 -2.00 13.92 1.69
CA GLY A 9 -2.47 14.62 0.49
C GLY A 9 -3.88 15.22 0.62
N SER A 10 -4.13 16.27 -0.15
CA SER A 10 -5.36 17.08 -0.06
C SER A 10 -6.61 16.41 -0.66
N GLY A 11 -6.44 15.37 -1.48
CA GLY A 11 -7.55 14.67 -2.12
C GLY A 11 -8.40 15.53 -3.08
N THR A 12 -7.92 16.68 -3.54
CA THR A 12 -8.69 17.67 -4.31
C THR A 12 -9.33 17.13 -5.59
N ARG A 13 -8.71 16.13 -6.22
CA ARG A 13 -9.28 15.46 -7.41
C ARG A 13 -10.56 14.68 -7.13
N LEU A 14 -10.86 14.43 -5.87
CA LEU A 14 -12.07 13.73 -5.40
C LEU A 14 -13.11 14.68 -4.78
N TYR A 15 -12.92 16.00 -4.87
CA TYR A 15 -13.92 16.94 -4.38
C TYR A 15 -15.28 16.74 -5.10
N PRO A 16 -16.42 16.83 -4.36
CA PRO A 16 -16.56 17.21 -2.94
C PRO A 16 -16.41 16.06 -1.93
N LEU A 17 -16.15 14.80 -2.32
CA LEU A 17 -16.11 13.63 -1.44
C LEU A 17 -15.10 13.78 -0.30
N THR A 18 -14.00 14.48 -0.54
CA THR A 18 -12.88 14.63 0.40
C THR A 18 -12.87 15.98 1.14
N LEU A 19 -13.98 16.73 1.13
CA LEU A 19 -14.08 17.98 1.89
C LEU A 19 -14.11 17.75 3.41
N ALA A 20 -14.66 16.63 3.85
CA ALA A 20 -14.88 16.32 5.27
C ALA A 20 -13.96 15.21 5.81
N MET A 21 -13.21 14.51 4.95
CA MET A 21 -12.35 13.40 5.37
C MET A 21 -11.29 13.08 4.32
N SER A 22 -10.20 12.44 4.79
CA SER A 22 -9.17 11.88 3.93
C SER A 22 -9.77 10.89 2.91
N LYS A 23 -9.25 10.88 1.68
CA LYS A 23 -9.68 9.91 0.65
C LYS A 23 -9.50 8.47 1.10
N GLN A 24 -8.48 8.17 1.89
CA GLN A 24 -8.19 6.82 2.36
C GLN A 24 -9.20 6.31 3.41
N LEU A 25 -10.09 7.19 3.88
CA LEU A 25 -11.24 6.83 4.72
C LEU A 25 -12.54 6.65 3.94
N LEU A 26 -12.55 7.03 2.65
CA LEU A 26 -13.70 6.77 1.78
C LEU A 26 -13.90 5.26 1.60
N PRO A 27 -15.14 4.80 1.47
CA PRO A 27 -15.41 3.38 1.23
C PRO A 27 -14.98 2.97 -0.18
N VAL A 28 -14.32 1.82 -0.26
CA VAL A 28 -14.17 1.07 -1.51
C VAL A 28 -15.00 -0.19 -1.35
N TYR A 29 -16.17 -0.19 -1.92
CA TYR A 29 -17.25 -1.17 -1.77
C TYR A 29 -17.74 -1.29 -0.32
N ASP A 30 -17.19 -2.20 0.50
CA ASP A 30 -17.75 -2.56 1.80
C ASP A 30 -16.86 -2.20 3.01
N LYS A 31 -15.71 -1.57 2.76
CA LYS A 31 -14.78 -1.17 3.82
C LYS A 31 -13.98 0.09 3.46
N PRO A 32 -13.40 0.81 4.44
CA PRO A 32 -12.56 1.96 4.18
C PRO A 32 -11.35 1.61 3.32
N MET A 33 -10.97 2.49 2.41
CA MET A 33 -9.84 2.31 1.48
C MET A 33 -8.55 1.89 2.18
N ILE A 34 -8.25 2.44 3.36
CA ILE A 34 -7.02 2.16 4.12
C ILE A 34 -6.84 0.67 4.47
N TYR A 35 -7.91 -0.12 4.50
CA TYR A 35 -7.85 -1.56 4.77
C TYR A 35 -7.03 -2.32 3.71
N TYR A 36 -7.09 -1.87 2.44
CA TYR A 36 -6.39 -2.53 1.34
C TYR A 36 -4.86 -2.38 1.45
N PRO A 37 -4.27 -1.17 1.55
CA PRO A 37 -2.83 -1.05 1.76
C PRO A 37 -2.37 -1.65 3.09
N LEU A 38 -3.18 -1.56 4.15
CA LEU A 38 -2.86 -2.21 5.42
C LEU A 38 -2.78 -3.74 5.26
N SER A 39 -3.76 -4.34 4.55
CA SER A 39 -3.73 -5.77 4.24
C SER A 39 -2.50 -6.17 3.42
N THR A 40 -2.05 -5.34 2.50
CA THR A 40 -0.85 -5.58 1.68
C THR A 40 0.40 -5.73 2.56
N LEU A 41 0.61 -4.84 3.53
CA LEU A 41 1.73 -4.96 4.48
C LEU A 41 1.57 -6.17 5.40
N MET A 42 0.37 -6.46 5.86
CA MET A 42 0.10 -7.64 6.68
C MET A 42 0.39 -8.95 5.91
N LEU A 43 -0.01 -9.05 4.65
CA LEU A 43 0.28 -10.19 3.77
C LEU A 43 1.77 -10.36 3.49
N ALA A 44 2.55 -9.26 3.50
CA ALA A 44 4.00 -9.30 3.46
C ALA A 44 4.65 -9.81 4.78
N GLY A 45 3.84 -10.04 5.82
CA GLY A 45 4.32 -10.46 7.14
C GLY A 45 4.76 -9.31 8.05
N ILE A 46 4.44 -8.07 7.71
CA ILE A 46 4.87 -6.88 8.45
C ILE A 46 3.84 -6.55 9.53
N ARG A 47 4.31 -6.44 10.78
CA ARG A 47 3.45 -6.20 11.95
C ARG A 47 3.65 -4.85 12.63
N ASP A 48 4.80 -4.20 12.43
CA ASP A 48 5.06 -2.85 12.91
C ASP A 48 4.82 -1.88 11.76
N ILE A 49 3.76 -1.07 11.84
CA ILE A 49 3.30 -0.24 10.73
C ILE A 49 3.07 1.19 11.22
N LEU A 50 3.64 2.15 10.50
CA LEU A 50 3.44 3.58 10.69
C LEU A 50 2.44 4.11 9.66
N ILE A 51 1.39 4.76 10.12
CA ILE A 51 0.47 5.52 9.27
C ILE A 51 0.88 6.99 9.33
N ILE A 52 1.21 7.54 8.16
CA ILE A 52 1.54 8.96 8.00
C ILE A 52 0.36 9.63 7.29
N SER A 53 -0.20 10.67 7.90
CA SER A 53 -1.34 11.41 7.34
C SER A 53 -1.26 12.89 7.69
N THR A 54 -2.21 13.68 7.17
CA THR A 54 -2.32 15.08 7.54
C THR A 54 -2.69 15.25 9.02
N PRO A 55 -2.32 16.36 9.68
CA PRO A 55 -2.73 16.63 11.06
C PRO A 55 -4.25 16.58 11.25
N HIS A 56 -5.02 17.03 10.23
CA HIS A 56 -6.48 17.04 10.25
C HIS A 56 -7.08 15.62 10.26
N ASP A 57 -6.53 14.70 9.47
CA ASP A 57 -7.14 13.38 9.26
C ASP A 57 -6.59 12.30 10.21
N LEU A 58 -5.38 12.49 10.75
CA LEU A 58 -4.72 11.50 11.60
C LEU A 58 -5.57 11.02 12.79
N PRO A 59 -6.35 11.87 13.48
CA PRO A 59 -7.26 11.43 14.55
C PRO A 59 -8.32 10.43 14.08
N ASN A 60 -8.77 10.54 12.82
CA ASN A 60 -9.77 9.65 12.25
C ASN A 60 -9.19 8.25 12.00
N PHE A 61 -7.94 8.17 11.52
CA PHE A 61 -7.23 6.88 11.39
C PHE A 61 -7.02 6.22 12.75
N LYS A 62 -6.61 6.98 13.77
CA LYS A 62 -6.46 6.47 15.14
C LYS A 62 -7.78 5.93 15.69
N ARG A 63 -8.89 6.63 15.45
CA ARG A 63 -10.23 6.18 15.89
C ARG A 63 -10.68 4.91 15.15
N LEU A 64 -10.37 4.78 13.85
CA LEU A 64 -10.77 3.63 13.03
C LEU A 64 -9.97 2.38 13.39
N LEU A 65 -8.66 2.49 13.50
CA LEU A 65 -7.72 1.37 13.52
C LEU A 65 -7.12 1.08 14.90
N GLY A 66 -7.26 2.02 15.86
CA GLY A 66 -6.69 1.91 17.21
C GLY A 66 -5.17 1.78 17.19
N ASP A 67 -4.64 0.94 18.06
CA ASP A 67 -3.22 0.61 18.17
C ASP A 67 -2.83 -0.61 17.30
N GLY A 68 -3.78 -1.19 16.57
CA GLY A 68 -3.58 -2.38 15.74
C GLY A 68 -3.73 -3.71 16.48
N GLY A 69 -3.95 -3.69 17.80
CA GLY A 69 -4.06 -4.90 18.62
C GLY A 69 -5.19 -5.82 18.18
N ASP A 70 -6.28 -5.29 17.62
CA ASP A 70 -7.40 -6.06 17.07
C ASP A 70 -6.95 -6.95 15.90
N TYR A 71 -5.89 -6.58 15.20
CA TYR A 71 -5.32 -7.29 14.05
C TYR A 71 -3.98 -7.97 14.36
N GLY A 72 -3.56 -8.03 15.63
CA GLY A 72 -2.29 -8.61 16.03
C GLY A 72 -1.06 -7.91 15.49
N ILE A 73 -1.17 -6.63 15.16
CA ILE A 73 -0.11 -5.73 14.67
C ILE A 73 0.07 -4.56 15.64
N ARG A 74 1.10 -3.74 15.42
CA ARG A 74 1.33 -2.48 16.15
C ARG A 74 1.24 -1.32 15.16
N LEU A 75 0.33 -0.38 15.42
CA LEU A 75 0.16 0.82 14.62
C LEU A 75 0.76 2.02 15.36
N SER A 76 1.59 2.75 14.66
CA SER A 76 2.09 4.07 15.04
C SER A 76 1.56 5.12 14.06
N TYR A 77 1.56 6.38 14.49
CA TYR A 77 0.94 7.46 13.74
C TYR A 77 1.83 8.70 13.77
N LYS A 78 2.11 9.27 12.60
CA LYS A 78 2.85 10.54 12.46
C LYS A 78 2.16 11.48 11.49
N GLU A 79 2.36 12.76 11.70
CA GLU A 79 1.81 13.80 10.85
C GLU A 79 2.76 14.13 9.69
N GLN A 80 2.18 14.35 8.51
CA GLN A 80 2.82 15.00 7.38
C GLN A 80 2.17 16.38 7.23
N PRO A 81 2.82 17.46 7.69
CA PRO A 81 2.23 18.80 7.70
C PRO A 81 2.01 19.37 6.29
N SER A 82 2.89 19.02 5.35
CA SER A 82 2.84 19.44 3.95
C SER A 82 3.16 18.27 3.02
N PRO A 83 2.55 18.20 1.83
CA PRO A 83 2.75 17.11 0.87
C PRO A 83 4.04 17.31 0.05
N ASP A 84 5.19 17.30 0.71
CA ASP A 84 6.50 17.59 0.10
C ASP A 84 7.12 16.38 -0.64
N GLY A 85 6.29 15.44 -1.04
CA GLY A 85 6.67 14.27 -1.85
C GLY A 85 6.61 12.95 -1.09
N LEU A 86 6.65 11.84 -1.85
CA LEU A 86 6.50 10.49 -1.29
C LEU A 86 7.73 10.07 -0.47
N ALA A 87 8.94 10.46 -0.89
CA ALA A 87 10.16 10.09 -0.18
C ALA A 87 10.29 10.77 1.19
N GLN A 88 9.56 11.87 1.45
CA GLN A 88 9.48 12.51 2.77
C GLN A 88 9.00 11.55 3.85
N ALA A 89 8.21 10.52 3.49
CA ALA A 89 7.71 9.53 4.43
C ALA A 89 8.82 8.81 5.20
N PHE A 90 9.99 8.59 4.58
CA PHE A 90 11.14 7.96 5.24
C PHE A 90 11.86 8.91 6.19
N ILE A 91 11.85 10.21 5.91
CA ILE A 91 12.41 11.25 6.81
C ILE A 91 11.51 11.37 8.04
N ILE A 92 10.19 11.50 7.84
CA ILE A 92 9.20 11.53 8.93
C ILE A 92 9.23 10.24 9.75
N GLY A 93 9.39 9.10 9.09
CA GLY A 93 9.37 7.77 9.69
C GLY A 93 10.71 7.32 10.29
N GLU A 94 11.78 8.10 10.24
CA GLU A 94 13.14 7.66 10.60
C GLU A 94 13.23 7.07 12.01
N ASP A 95 12.72 7.77 13.04
CA ASP A 95 12.77 7.27 14.43
C ASP A 95 11.96 5.97 14.58
N PHE A 96 10.84 5.85 13.85
CA PHE A 96 10.04 4.64 13.83
C PHE A 96 10.81 3.49 13.17
N LEU A 97 11.46 3.75 12.03
CA LEU A 97 12.28 2.74 11.33
C LEU A 97 13.49 2.34 12.16
N ALA A 98 14.15 3.29 12.82
CA ALA A 98 15.28 3.04 13.72
C ALA A 98 16.38 2.15 13.08
N GLY A 99 16.73 2.42 11.83
CA GLY A 99 17.71 1.67 11.06
C GLY A 99 17.26 0.31 10.52
N ASP A 100 15.97 -0.02 10.65
CA ASP A 100 15.40 -1.22 10.06
C ASP A 100 15.08 -1.02 8.56
N ARG A 101 14.93 -2.12 7.83
CA ARG A 101 14.41 -2.12 6.46
C ARG A 101 12.98 -1.64 6.43
N ALA A 102 12.58 -1.01 5.32
CA ALA A 102 11.25 -0.42 5.18
C ALA A 102 10.45 -1.01 4.01
N ALA A 103 9.17 -1.23 4.22
CA ALA A 103 8.21 -1.35 3.13
C ALA A 103 7.26 -0.15 3.18
N MET A 104 6.98 0.47 2.04
CA MET A 104 6.00 1.55 1.93
C MET A 104 4.92 1.20 0.92
N VAL A 105 3.67 1.50 1.29
CA VAL A 105 2.53 1.42 0.39
C VAL A 105 1.76 2.73 0.43
N LEU A 106 1.32 3.19 -0.75
CA LEU A 106 0.47 4.37 -0.84
C LEU A 106 -0.94 4.02 -0.38
N GLY A 107 -1.53 4.88 0.44
CA GLY A 107 -2.80 4.65 1.11
C GLY A 107 -4.03 4.54 0.20
N ASP A 108 -3.86 4.85 -1.08
CA ASP A 108 -4.89 4.80 -2.12
C ASP A 108 -4.65 3.71 -3.17
N ASN A 109 -3.70 2.82 -2.93
CA ASN A 109 -3.38 1.72 -3.85
C ASN A 109 -3.99 0.41 -3.38
N ILE A 110 -4.66 -0.28 -4.28
CA ILE A 110 -5.29 -1.58 -4.07
C ILE A 110 -4.59 -2.59 -4.98
N PHE A 111 -4.18 -3.71 -4.38
CA PHE A 111 -3.55 -4.82 -5.09
C PHE A 111 -4.37 -6.09 -4.92
N TYR A 112 -4.56 -6.83 -6.01
CA TYR A 112 -5.22 -8.12 -6.00
C TYR A 112 -4.59 -9.04 -7.05
N GLY A 113 -4.42 -10.31 -6.74
CA GLY A 113 -3.92 -11.29 -7.71
C GLY A 113 -3.46 -12.57 -7.06
N ASN A 114 -3.54 -13.65 -7.81
CA ASN A 114 -3.04 -14.94 -7.37
C ASN A 114 -1.50 -14.92 -7.26
N GLY A 115 -0.95 -15.50 -6.19
CA GLY A 115 0.49 -15.50 -5.92
C GLY A 115 1.05 -14.20 -5.38
N PHE A 116 0.23 -13.17 -5.16
CA PHE A 116 0.69 -11.86 -4.66
C PHE A 116 1.41 -11.98 -3.31
N VAL A 117 0.91 -12.81 -2.39
CA VAL A 117 1.56 -13.06 -1.08
C VAL A 117 3.00 -13.58 -1.25
N SER A 118 3.23 -14.47 -2.21
CA SER A 118 4.58 -15.00 -2.48
C SER A 118 5.52 -13.91 -3.02
N LEU A 119 5.03 -13.04 -3.89
CA LEU A 119 5.81 -11.89 -4.39
C LEU A 119 6.16 -10.91 -3.25
N LEU A 120 5.20 -10.60 -2.39
CA LEU A 120 5.42 -9.74 -1.22
C LEU A 120 6.49 -10.31 -0.28
N LYS A 121 6.39 -11.60 0.06
CA LYS A 121 7.36 -12.28 0.91
C LYS A 121 8.75 -12.34 0.28
N LYS A 122 8.83 -12.58 -1.05
CA LYS A 122 10.10 -12.55 -1.80
C LYS A 122 10.75 -11.16 -1.74
N ALA A 123 9.97 -10.09 -1.94
CA ALA A 123 10.45 -8.72 -1.84
C ALA A 123 10.91 -8.39 -0.40
N ALA A 124 10.13 -8.78 0.61
CA ALA A 124 10.45 -8.55 2.02
C ALA A 124 11.69 -9.32 2.51
N ALA A 125 12.05 -10.42 1.84
CA ALA A 125 13.23 -11.21 2.19
C ALA A 125 14.56 -10.61 1.69
N LYS A 126 14.53 -9.71 0.71
CA LYS A 126 15.73 -9.04 0.18
C LYS A 126 16.28 -8.04 1.20
N GLU A 127 17.59 -8.06 1.47
CA GLU A 127 18.17 -7.32 2.57
C GLU A 127 19.00 -6.10 2.16
N ASP A 128 19.55 -6.11 0.94
CA ASP A 128 20.59 -5.18 0.49
C ASP A 128 20.18 -4.32 -0.72
N ARG A 129 18.88 -4.28 -1.06
CA ARG A 129 18.39 -3.62 -2.27
C ARG A 129 16.97 -3.11 -2.15
N ALA A 130 16.57 -2.31 -3.10
CA ALA A 130 15.18 -1.91 -3.29
C ALA A 130 14.45 -2.89 -4.22
N THR A 131 13.17 -3.11 -3.95
CA THR A 131 12.24 -3.79 -4.86
C THR A 131 11.01 -2.92 -5.06
N ILE A 132 10.70 -2.61 -6.30
CA ILE A 132 9.47 -1.92 -6.72
C ILE A 132 8.64 -2.85 -7.61
N PHE A 133 7.38 -2.50 -7.85
CA PHE A 133 6.47 -3.31 -8.65
C PHE A 133 6.05 -2.55 -9.90
N GLY A 134 6.26 -3.17 -11.06
CA GLY A 134 5.87 -2.63 -12.36
C GLY A 134 4.55 -3.22 -12.85
N TYR A 135 3.67 -2.38 -13.37
CA TYR A 135 2.38 -2.78 -13.93
C TYR A 135 2.18 -2.16 -15.31
N TYR A 136 1.77 -2.97 -16.28
CA TYR A 136 1.52 -2.48 -17.64
C TYR A 136 0.22 -1.68 -17.68
N VAL A 137 0.29 -0.42 -18.15
CA VAL A 137 -0.85 0.49 -18.28
C VAL A 137 -0.93 1.07 -19.69
N GLU A 138 -2.11 1.47 -20.13
CA GLU A 138 -2.32 2.08 -21.44
C GLU A 138 -1.73 3.50 -21.52
N ASP A 139 -1.94 4.32 -20.47
CA ASP A 139 -1.38 5.67 -20.35
C ASP A 139 -0.44 5.79 -19.15
N PRO A 140 0.88 5.64 -19.34
CA PRO A 140 1.86 5.70 -18.25
C PRO A 140 2.26 7.11 -17.82
N LYS A 141 1.86 8.17 -18.53
CA LYS A 141 2.32 9.56 -18.31
C LYS A 141 2.05 10.12 -16.91
N ARG A 142 1.16 9.49 -16.17
CA ARG A 142 0.77 9.92 -14.82
C ARG A 142 1.61 9.32 -13.70
N PHE A 143 2.52 8.39 -14.03
CA PHE A 143 3.25 7.55 -13.09
C PHE A 143 4.76 7.67 -13.28
N GLY A 144 5.53 7.14 -12.35
CA GLY A 144 6.92 6.78 -12.61
C GLY A 144 6.96 5.66 -13.64
N VAL A 145 7.73 5.81 -14.70
CA VAL A 145 7.82 4.84 -15.81
C VAL A 145 9.15 4.12 -15.77
N VAL A 146 9.09 2.80 -15.79
CA VAL A 146 10.26 1.92 -15.78
C VAL A 146 10.58 1.45 -17.20
N GLU A 147 11.84 1.57 -17.62
CA GLU A 147 12.34 1.08 -18.90
C GLU A 147 13.21 -0.16 -18.68
N PHE A 148 13.08 -1.13 -19.56
CA PHE A 148 13.83 -2.39 -19.53
C PHE A 148 14.67 -2.57 -20.79
N ASP A 149 15.80 -3.26 -20.68
CA ASP A 149 16.56 -3.74 -21.80
C ASP A 149 15.94 -5.03 -22.37
N GLU A 150 16.57 -5.56 -23.44
CA GLU A 150 16.12 -6.78 -24.14
C GLU A 150 16.13 -8.03 -23.24
N ASN A 151 16.89 -8.00 -22.14
CA ASN A 151 17.00 -9.09 -21.15
C ASN A 151 16.02 -8.91 -19.97
N GLY A 152 15.20 -7.85 -19.99
CA GLY A 152 14.27 -7.52 -18.90
C GLY A 152 14.93 -6.86 -17.68
N LYS A 153 16.17 -6.38 -17.81
CA LYS A 153 16.85 -5.60 -16.77
C LYS A 153 16.41 -4.14 -16.82
N VAL A 154 16.14 -3.56 -15.67
CA VAL A 154 15.81 -2.14 -15.57
C VAL A 154 17.01 -1.29 -15.97
N ILE A 155 16.80 -0.35 -16.86
CA ILE A 155 17.82 0.58 -17.36
C ILE A 155 17.51 2.04 -17.05
N SER A 156 16.24 2.40 -16.88
CA SER A 156 15.86 3.74 -16.45
C SER A 156 14.55 3.76 -15.69
N ILE A 157 14.36 4.81 -14.90
CA ILE A 157 13.09 5.15 -14.26
C ILE A 157 12.91 6.67 -14.33
N GLU A 158 11.73 7.13 -14.81
CA GLU A 158 11.44 8.53 -15.03
C GLU A 158 10.08 8.93 -14.44
N GLU A 159 10.03 10.03 -13.69
CA GLU A 159 8.79 10.52 -13.08
C GLU A 159 7.93 11.28 -14.10
N LYS A 160 6.72 10.80 -14.35
CA LYS A 160 5.71 11.45 -15.22
C LYS A 160 6.27 11.97 -16.54
N PRO A 161 6.93 11.12 -17.35
CA PRO A 161 7.57 11.55 -18.57
C PRO A 161 6.54 12.04 -19.60
N GLN A 162 6.89 13.12 -20.33
CA GLN A 162 6.07 13.58 -21.47
C GLN A 162 6.04 12.56 -22.61
N ASN A 163 7.18 11.90 -22.85
CA ASN A 163 7.35 10.86 -23.84
C ASN A 163 7.82 9.57 -23.17
N PRO A 164 6.89 8.75 -22.63
CA PRO A 164 7.24 7.52 -21.94
C PRO A 164 8.00 6.54 -22.84
N LYS A 165 9.06 5.93 -22.35
CA LYS A 165 9.85 4.93 -23.07
C LYS A 165 9.27 3.52 -22.95
N SER A 166 8.34 3.31 -22.05
CA SER A 166 7.62 2.05 -21.87
C SER A 166 6.22 2.31 -21.33
N ASN A 167 5.40 1.26 -21.27
CA ASN A 167 4.08 1.28 -20.63
C ASN A 167 4.08 0.70 -19.21
N TYR A 168 5.25 0.44 -18.62
CA TYR A 168 5.34 -0.10 -17.28
C TYR A 168 5.39 1.01 -16.24
N ALA A 169 4.28 1.23 -15.54
CA ALA A 169 4.18 2.14 -14.42
C ALA A 169 4.76 1.50 -13.14
N ALA A 170 5.56 2.25 -12.38
CA ALA A 170 5.89 1.89 -11.01
C ALA A 170 4.66 2.08 -10.13
N THR A 171 4.23 1.02 -9.46
CA THR A 171 3.08 1.08 -8.56
C THR A 171 3.43 1.75 -7.23
N GLY A 172 2.42 2.02 -6.40
CA GLY A 172 2.64 2.61 -5.08
C GLY A 172 3.00 1.60 -3.98
N LEU A 173 3.88 0.63 -4.28
CA LEU A 173 4.38 -0.36 -3.34
C LEU A 173 5.88 -0.53 -3.49
N TYR A 174 6.61 -0.37 -2.39
CA TYR A 174 8.06 -0.28 -2.37
C TYR A 174 8.63 -1.04 -1.18
N PHE A 175 9.76 -1.73 -1.39
CA PHE A 175 10.55 -2.37 -0.35
C PHE A 175 11.98 -1.86 -0.45
N TYR A 176 12.57 -1.47 0.68
CA TYR A 176 13.90 -0.89 0.74
C TYR A 176 14.73 -1.51 1.85
N ASP A 177 16.03 -1.47 1.67
CA ASP A 177 17.01 -1.79 2.71
C ASP A 177 17.05 -0.69 3.80
N ASN A 178 17.97 -0.80 4.73
CA ASN A 178 18.10 0.12 5.86
C ASN A 178 18.74 1.47 5.51
N LYS A 179 19.19 1.69 4.26
CA LYS A 179 19.76 2.97 3.80
C LYS A 179 18.70 3.96 3.31
N VAL A 180 17.46 3.55 3.23
CA VAL A 180 16.37 4.35 2.64
C VAL A 180 16.23 5.75 3.26
N CYS A 181 16.41 5.88 4.59
CA CYS A 181 16.32 7.18 5.26
C CYS A 181 17.51 8.09 4.88
N GLU A 182 18.72 7.54 4.76
CA GLU A 182 19.91 8.28 4.33
C GLU A 182 19.71 8.82 2.91
N TYR A 183 19.28 7.95 1.99
CA TYR A 183 19.02 8.35 0.59
C TYR A 183 17.88 9.36 0.48
N ALA A 184 16.79 9.18 1.23
CA ALA A 184 15.68 10.12 1.24
C ALA A 184 16.12 11.53 1.69
N LYS A 185 17.03 11.63 2.67
CA LYS A 185 17.60 12.90 3.14
C LYS A 185 18.56 13.56 2.14
N SER A 186 19.17 12.78 1.26
CA SER A 186 20.09 13.30 0.23
C SER A 186 19.37 13.85 -1.00
N LEU A 187 18.07 13.63 -1.14
CA LEU A 187 17.30 14.11 -2.27
C LEU A 187 17.14 15.64 -2.25
N ALA A 188 17.21 16.22 -3.43
CA ALA A 188 16.79 17.61 -3.66
C ALA A 188 15.33 17.63 -4.14
N PRO A 189 14.54 18.64 -3.75
CA PRO A 189 13.19 18.81 -4.28
C PRO A 189 13.20 18.94 -5.82
N SER A 190 12.26 18.28 -6.47
CA SER A 190 12.06 18.37 -7.92
C SER A 190 11.56 19.77 -8.33
N LYS A 191 11.38 19.99 -9.64
CA LYS A 191 10.74 21.21 -10.15
C LYS A 191 9.31 21.44 -9.60
N ARG A 192 8.68 20.40 -9.05
CA ARG A 192 7.37 20.48 -8.38
C ARG A 192 7.47 20.81 -6.90
N GLY A 193 8.69 20.94 -6.36
CA GLY A 193 8.94 21.12 -4.93
C GLY A 193 8.80 19.85 -4.09
N GLU A 194 8.75 18.67 -4.73
CA GLU A 194 8.53 17.38 -4.07
C GLU A 194 9.80 16.53 -4.01
N LEU A 195 10.00 15.80 -2.91
CA LEU A 195 10.99 14.73 -2.80
C LEU A 195 10.44 13.49 -3.48
N GLU A 196 10.85 13.27 -4.73
CA GLU A 196 10.26 12.25 -5.59
C GLU A 196 10.73 10.85 -5.19
N ILE A 197 9.78 9.92 -5.12
CA ILE A 197 10.12 8.51 -4.89
C ILE A 197 10.89 7.93 -6.08
N THR A 198 10.68 8.46 -7.27
CA THR A 198 11.39 8.08 -8.49
C THR A 198 12.87 8.44 -8.39
N ASP A 199 13.22 9.58 -7.79
CA ASP A 199 14.62 9.96 -7.58
C ASP A 199 15.29 9.07 -6.53
N LEU A 200 14.56 8.69 -5.47
CA LEU A 200 15.02 7.69 -4.51
C LEU A 200 15.31 6.35 -5.20
N ASN A 201 14.40 5.86 -6.03
CA ASN A 201 14.58 4.61 -6.79
C ASN A 201 15.75 4.70 -7.78
N ARG A 202 16.02 5.89 -8.34
CA ARG A 202 17.16 6.11 -9.23
C ARG A 202 18.49 5.92 -8.54
N ILE A 203 18.65 6.34 -7.27
CA ILE A 203 19.86 6.07 -6.48
C ILE A 203 20.13 4.55 -6.41
N TYR A 204 19.11 3.76 -6.09
CA TYR A 204 19.25 2.30 -6.06
C TYR A 204 19.54 1.70 -7.44
N LEU A 205 18.98 2.27 -8.51
CA LEU A 205 19.25 1.83 -9.88
C LEU A 205 20.71 2.08 -10.27
N GLU A 206 21.23 3.28 -10.00
CA GLU A 206 22.61 3.68 -10.29
C GLU A 206 23.64 2.84 -9.52
N GLU A 207 23.29 2.39 -8.31
CA GLU A 207 24.08 1.46 -7.52
C GLU A 207 23.92 -0.02 -7.94
N GLY A 208 23.08 -0.31 -8.94
CA GLY A 208 22.79 -1.68 -9.38
C GLY A 208 21.99 -2.51 -8.36
N ARG A 209 21.27 -1.85 -7.47
CA ARG A 209 20.51 -2.45 -6.35
C ARG A 209 18.99 -2.22 -6.43
N LEU A 210 18.46 -1.90 -7.61
CA LEU A 210 17.01 -1.82 -7.85
C LEU A 210 16.52 -3.06 -8.57
N ASP A 211 15.58 -3.77 -7.96
CA ASP A 211 14.82 -4.84 -8.61
C ASP A 211 13.41 -4.35 -8.95
N VAL A 212 12.87 -4.81 -10.07
CA VAL A 212 11.47 -4.59 -10.45
C VAL A 212 10.78 -5.93 -10.62
N GLU A 213 9.75 -6.17 -9.81
CA GLU A 213 8.87 -7.34 -9.94
C GLU A 213 7.66 -6.94 -10.79
N LEU A 214 7.43 -7.65 -11.89
CA LEU A 214 6.31 -7.33 -12.78
C LEU A 214 5.02 -8.01 -12.32
N LEU A 215 3.99 -7.20 -12.13
CA LEU A 215 2.63 -7.67 -11.92
C LEU A 215 2.01 -7.96 -13.29
N GLY A 216 2.08 -9.22 -13.71
CA GLY A 216 1.61 -9.66 -15.03
C GLY A 216 0.09 -9.90 -15.09
N ARG A 217 -0.34 -10.70 -16.04
CA ARG A 217 -1.76 -11.09 -16.21
C ARG A 217 -2.27 -11.80 -14.94
N GLY A 218 -3.48 -11.48 -14.54
CA GLY A 218 -4.10 -12.03 -13.32
C GLY A 218 -3.87 -11.20 -12.06
N TYR A 219 -3.09 -10.10 -12.16
CA TYR A 219 -3.01 -9.07 -11.14
C TYR A 219 -3.87 -7.87 -11.50
N ALA A 220 -4.43 -7.24 -10.51
CA ALA A 220 -5.04 -5.92 -10.59
C ALA A 220 -4.30 -4.97 -9.64
N TRP A 221 -3.91 -3.83 -10.18
CA TRP A 221 -3.45 -2.67 -9.45
C TRP A 221 -4.40 -1.52 -9.75
N LEU A 222 -5.02 -0.96 -8.71
CA LEU A 222 -6.01 0.09 -8.82
C LEU A 222 -5.50 1.30 -8.05
N ASP A 223 -5.30 2.42 -8.78
CA ASP A 223 -5.02 3.75 -8.23
C ASP A 223 -6.34 4.49 -8.09
N THR A 224 -6.79 4.73 -6.87
CA THR A 224 -8.08 5.36 -6.57
C THR A 224 -7.99 6.89 -6.51
N GLY A 225 -7.19 7.49 -7.38
CA GLY A 225 -6.87 8.92 -7.35
C GLY A 225 -7.91 9.85 -7.98
N THR A 226 -8.92 9.34 -8.67
CA THR A 226 -10.01 10.10 -9.31
C THR A 226 -11.37 9.50 -8.94
N VAL A 227 -12.48 10.23 -9.19
CA VAL A 227 -13.83 9.73 -8.92
C VAL A 227 -14.11 8.46 -9.71
N ASP A 228 -13.77 8.44 -10.99
CA ASP A 228 -13.97 7.27 -11.85
C ASP A 228 -13.14 6.07 -11.39
N SER A 229 -11.85 6.27 -11.09
CA SER A 229 -11.01 5.17 -10.62
C SER A 229 -11.42 4.64 -9.24
N LEU A 230 -11.95 5.48 -8.35
CA LEU A 230 -12.54 5.06 -7.08
C LEU A 230 -13.80 4.21 -7.31
N TYR A 231 -14.66 4.63 -8.23
CA TYR A 231 -15.87 3.89 -8.60
C TYR A 231 -15.52 2.52 -9.21
N ASP A 232 -14.59 2.48 -10.16
CA ASP A 232 -14.13 1.25 -10.81
C ASP A 232 -13.49 0.29 -9.80
N ALA A 233 -12.72 0.80 -8.85
CA ALA A 233 -12.16 -0.01 -7.77
C ALA A 233 -13.26 -0.64 -6.91
N GLY A 234 -14.30 0.12 -6.56
CA GLY A 234 -15.45 -0.39 -5.82
C GLY A 234 -16.21 -1.47 -6.59
N GLN A 235 -16.38 -1.30 -7.90
CA GLN A 235 -17.01 -2.32 -8.75
C GLN A 235 -16.16 -3.58 -8.87
N PHE A 236 -14.84 -3.43 -9.10
CA PHE A 236 -13.92 -4.56 -9.16
C PHE A 236 -13.99 -5.40 -7.89
N VAL A 237 -13.83 -4.78 -6.72
CA VAL A 237 -13.91 -5.47 -5.43
C VAL A 237 -15.26 -6.16 -5.26
N SER A 238 -16.36 -5.46 -5.55
CA SER A 238 -17.71 -6.01 -5.45
C SER A 238 -17.91 -7.26 -6.32
N ILE A 239 -17.43 -7.22 -7.57
CA ILE A 239 -17.57 -8.35 -8.50
C ILE A 239 -16.78 -9.56 -8.00
N ILE A 240 -15.52 -9.37 -7.62
CA ILE A 240 -14.67 -10.45 -7.13
C ILE A 240 -15.26 -11.07 -5.87
N GLU A 241 -15.59 -10.25 -4.86
CA GLU A 241 -16.13 -10.74 -3.58
C GLU A 241 -17.46 -11.49 -3.75
N LYS A 242 -18.37 -10.97 -4.59
CA LYS A 242 -19.63 -11.66 -4.88
C LYS A 242 -19.46 -12.98 -5.62
N ARG A 243 -18.50 -13.07 -6.53
CA ARG A 243 -18.24 -14.28 -7.31
C ARG A 243 -17.54 -15.37 -6.51
N GLN A 244 -16.56 -14.97 -5.70
CA GLN A 244 -15.77 -15.93 -4.90
C GLN A 244 -16.39 -16.24 -3.54
N GLY A 245 -17.27 -15.38 -3.03
CA GLY A 245 -17.87 -15.52 -1.70
C GLY A 245 -16.90 -15.24 -0.55
N ILE A 246 -15.76 -14.61 -0.84
CA ILE A 246 -14.72 -14.24 0.14
C ILE A 246 -14.47 -12.74 0.11
N LYS A 247 -13.85 -12.20 1.17
CA LYS A 247 -13.53 -10.79 1.27
C LYS A 247 -12.09 -10.50 0.83
N ILE A 248 -11.89 -9.42 0.09
CA ILE A 248 -10.56 -8.85 -0.16
C ILE A 248 -10.19 -7.96 1.04
N ALA A 249 -8.95 -8.06 1.51
CA ALA A 249 -8.43 -7.22 2.60
C ALA A 249 -9.24 -7.33 3.91
N ALA A 250 -9.68 -8.53 4.30
CA ALA A 250 -10.24 -8.80 5.62
C ALA A 250 -9.09 -8.91 6.64
N LEU A 251 -8.85 -7.84 7.40
CA LEU A 251 -7.66 -7.74 8.26
C LEU A 251 -7.65 -8.81 9.36
N GLU A 252 -8.78 -9.08 9.98
CA GLU A 252 -8.93 -10.09 11.03
C GLU A 252 -8.70 -11.52 10.49
N GLU A 253 -9.14 -11.79 9.27
CA GLU A 253 -8.88 -13.06 8.61
C GLU A 253 -7.39 -13.27 8.34
N ILE A 254 -6.72 -12.24 7.77
CA ILE A 254 -5.28 -12.27 7.53
C ILE A 254 -4.52 -12.51 8.84
N ALA A 255 -4.89 -11.78 9.90
CA ALA A 255 -4.30 -11.93 11.22
C ALA A 255 -4.50 -13.32 11.81
N TYR A 256 -5.71 -13.87 11.70
CA TYR A 256 -6.05 -15.20 12.21
C TYR A 256 -5.31 -16.31 11.44
N ASN A 257 -5.35 -16.26 10.11
CA ASN A 257 -4.65 -17.23 9.27
C ASN A 257 -3.13 -17.17 9.42
N SER A 258 -2.59 -16.00 9.80
CA SER A 258 -1.16 -15.80 10.12
C SER A 258 -0.82 -16.20 11.56
N GLY A 259 -1.79 -16.61 12.39
CA GLY A 259 -1.56 -16.94 13.79
C GLY A 259 -1.26 -15.74 14.70
N TRP A 260 -1.60 -14.52 14.27
CA TRP A 260 -1.32 -13.29 15.03
C TRP A 260 -2.41 -12.94 16.03
N ILE A 261 -3.63 -13.42 15.82
CA ILE A 261 -4.74 -13.32 16.77
C ILE A 261 -5.30 -14.71 17.10
N SER A 262 -5.86 -14.84 18.30
CA SER A 262 -6.48 -16.07 18.76
C SER A 262 -7.88 -16.26 18.17
N ARG A 263 -8.43 -17.47 18.35
CA ARG A 263 -9.82 -17.80 18.00
C ARG A 263 -10.82 -16.88 18.72
N GLU A 264 -10.61 -16.65 20.01
CA GLU A 264 -11.47 -15.80 20.86
C GLU A 264 -11.47 -14.34 20.35
N ARG A 265 -10.32 -13.86 19.85
CA ARG A 265 -10.22 -12.53 19.26
C ARG A 265 -11.04 -12.44 17.97
N LEU A 266 -10.94 -13.46 17.10
CA LEU A 266 -11.77 -13.54 15.88
C LEU A 266 -13.27 -13.65 16.23
N GLU A 267 -13.66 -14.41 17.25
CA GLU A 267 -15.04 -14.48 17.74
C GLU A 267 -15.56 -13.11 18.21
N SER A 268 -14.71 -12.34 18.86
CA SER A 268 -15.03 -10.97 19.28
C SER A 268 -15.26 -10.05 18.07
N ALA A 269 -14.44 -10.18 17.02
CA ALA A 269 -14.63 -9.44 15.78
C ALA A 269 -15.94 -9.84 15.06
N VAL A 270 -16.28 -11.13 15.01
CA VAL A 270 -17.57 -11.62 14.48
C VAL A 270 -18.73 -10.96 15.23
N LYS A 271 -18.68 -10.88 16.56
CA LYS A 271 -19.71 -10.20 17.37
C LYS A 271 -19.76 -8.70 17.10
N LYS A 272 -18.60 -8.04 17.00
CA LYS A 272 -18.47 -6.60 16.72
C LYS A 272 -19.11 -6.21 15.40
N TYR A 273 -18.89 -6.98 14.33
CA TYR A 273 -19.42 -6.70 13.00
C TYR A 273 -20.83 -7.25 12.76
N GLY A 274 -21.33 -8.13 13.65
CA GLY A 274 -22.71 -8.56 13.73
C GLY A 274 -23.29 -9.09 12.41
N GLY A 275 -24.45 -8.54 12.01
CA GLY A 275 -25.18 -8.95 10.80
C GLY A 275 -24.63 -8.37 9.48
N SER A 276 -23.49 -7.71 9.48
CA SER A 276 -22.87 -7.22 8.23
C SER A 276 -22.33 -8.36 7.36
N THR A 277 -22.20 -8.15 6.06
CA THR A 277 -21.56 -9.14 5.16
C THR A 277 -20.12 -9.43 5.53
N TYR A 278 -19.43 -8.44 6.13
CA TYR A 278 -18.07 -8.60 6.65
C TYR A 278 -18.06 -9.55 7.87
N GLY A 279 -18.96 -9.34 8.84
CA GLY A 279 -19.11 -10.23 9.99
C GLY A 279 -19.49 -11.64 9.60
N ALA A 280 -20.40 -11.83 8.63
CA ALA A 280 -20.76 -13.12 8.10
C ALA A 280 -19.56 -13.87 7.46
N HIS A 281 -18.70 -13.14 6.75
CA HIS A 281 -17.45 -13.69 6.22
C HIS A 281 -16.50 -14.17 7.33
N LEU A 282 -16.23 -13.33 8.34
CA LEU A 282 -15.39 -13.72 9.48
C LEU A 282 -15.95 -14.95 10.24
N LYS A 283 -17.27 -15.08 10.31
CA LYS A 283 -17.91 -16.28 10.85
C LYS A 283 -17.58 -17.51 10.03
N ASN A 284 -17.64 -17.42 8.69
CA ASN A 284 -17.26 -18.52 7.81
C ASN A 284 -15.79 -18.92 7.95
N VAL A 285 -14.88 -17.94 8.14
CA VAL A 285 -13.46 -18.19 8.45
C VAL A 285 -13.32 -18.95 9.78
N LEU A 286 -14.02 -18.48 10.83
CA LEU A 286 -14.01 -19.08 12.17
C LEU A 286 -14.50 -20.54 12.15
N GLU A 287 -15.53 -20.82 11.35
CA GLU A 287 -16.14 -22.13 11.16
C GLU A 287 -15.38 -23.01 10.14
N LYS A 288 -14.24 -22.53 9.61
CA LYS A 288 -13.41 -23.23 8.61
C LYS A 288 -14.18 -23.67 7.35
N LYS A 289 -15.13 -22.85 6.91
CA LYS A 289 -15.90 -23.09 5.68
C LYS A 289 -15.17 -22.64 4.41
N ILE A 290 -14.10 -21.83 4.56
CA ILE A 290 -13.31 -21.29 3.46
C ILE A 290 -11.97 -22.04 3.45
N HIS A 291 -11.59 -22.57 2.28
CA HIS A 291 -10.30 -23.20 2.02
C HIS A 291 -9.57 -22.43 0.92
N TYR A 292 -8.27 -22.14 1.11
CA TYR A 292 -7.41 -21.39 0.20
C TYR A 292 -6.35 -22.27 -0.43
#